data_f85f74a0cb364c5d6220f62a49172885
#
_entry.id   f85f74a0cb364c5d6220f62a49172885
#
_cell.length_a   1.000
_cell.length_b   1.000
_cell.length_c   1.000
_cell.angle_alpha   90.00
_cell.angle_beta   90.00
_cell.angle_gamma   90.00
#
_symmetry.space_group_name_H-M   'P 1'
#
loop_
_entity.id
_entity.type
_entity.pdbx_description
1 polymer ?
#
loop_
_entity_poly.entity_id
_entity_poly.type
_entity_poly.pdbx_seq_one_letter_code
_entity_poly.pdbx_strand_id
1 'polypeptide(L)'
;MKDEHRHQILIDEEWKDLIGISSVVKILTNFSQAAYYGSRRALMGLGYDPKDAPEALKGFRNEVNRILTLNPEEQQKALKSAYTAHAKYAKDRAKKGTDSHEILNKWAQKCIEENEGKFLTTGSFLADEPKVQKFLELAIPHIGKDARIIASEKKSYSEELWLAGITDLIVETADGKIVILDFKDRPVIYENDLLQMGGYSFLFPTPISFVLGVPLEGKEARPWFAVDKLQEAFKGLLTAYKFLNQFK
;
A
#
# COMPACT_ATOMS: atom_id res chain seq x y z
N MET A 1 -22.17 8.89 2.68
CA MET A 1 -20.86 8.41 3.19
C MET A 1 -19.88 9.55 3.00
N LYS A 2 -19.31 10.10 4.09
CA LYS A 2 -18.22 11.07 3.98
C LYS A 2 -17.02 10.30 3.44
N ASP A 3 -16.45 10.79 2.34
CA ASP A 3 -15.23 10.24 1.72
C ASP A 3 -14.07 10.51 2.69
N GLU A 4 -13.69 9.52 3.50
CA GLU A 4 -12.62 9.62 4.52
C GLU A 4 -11.22 9.87 3.92
N HIS A 5 -11.12 9.92 2.58
CA HIS A 5 -9.85 10.10 1.85
C HIS A 5 -9.76 11.42 1.08
N ARG A 6 -10.59 12.40 1.39
CA ARG A 6 -10.45 13.72 0.80
C ARG A 6 -9.30 14.48 1.47
N HIS A 7 -8.31 14.85 0.68
CA HIS A 7 -7.28 15.79 1.09
C HIS A 7 -7.76 17.20 0.72
N GLN A 8 -7.94 18.05 1.72
CA GLN A 8 -8.41 19.42 1.52
C GLN A 8 -7.44 20.41 2.13
N ILE A 9 -7.30 21.56 1.50
CA ILE A 9 -6.54 22.72 1.99
C ILE A 9 -7.44 23.94 1.99
N LEU A 10 -7.28 24.81 2.97
CA LEU A 10 -7.96 26.09 3.06
C LEU A 10 -7.12 27.15 2.35
N ILE A 11 -7.62 27.70 1.23
CA ILE A 11 -6.99 28.78 0.47
C ILE A 11 -8.05 29.87 0.25
N ASP A 12 -7.73 31.11 0.62
CA ASP A 12 -8.62 32.27 0.48
C ASP A 12 -10.01 32.04 1.12
N GLU A 13 -10.02 31.45 2.32
CA GLU A 13 -11.24 31.08 3.08
C GLU A 13 -12.11 29.99 2.45
N GLU A 14 -11.68 29.37 1.35
CA GLU A 14 -12.37 28.25 0.69
C GLU A 14 -11.61 26.94 0.85
N TRP A 15 -12.37 25.85 1.17
CA TRP A 15 -11.83 24.49 1.17
C TRP A 15 -11.69 23.97 -0.25
N LYS A 16 -10.47 23.67 -0.67
CA LYS A 16 -10.15 23.14 -2.00
C LYS A 16 -9.64 21.70 -1.89
N ASP A 17 -10.18 20.83 -2.75
CA ASP A 17 -9.76 19.43 -2.82
C ASP A 17 -8.39 19.31 -3.48
N LEU A 18 -7.49 18.55 -2.86
CA LEU A 18 -6.20 18.18 -3.41
C LEU A 18 -6.24 16.77 -4.04
N ILE A 19 -5.39 16.54 -5.01
CA ILE A 19 -5.25 15.23 -5.66
C ILE A 19 -4.45 14.31 -4.74
N GLY A 20 -5.03 13.20 -4.30
CA GLY A 20 -4.32 12.18 -3.53
C GLY A 20 -3.30 11.41 -4.40
N ILE A 21 -2.06 11.28 -3.93
CA ILE A 21 -0.99 10.56 -4.64
C ILE A 21 -1.42 9.13 -4.98
N SER A 22 -2.04 8.41 -4.06
CA SER A 22 -2.55 7.06 -4.32
C SER A 22 -3.61 7.01 -5.42
N SER A 23 -4.39 8.09 -5.61
CA SER A 23 -5.38 8.18 -6.69
C SER A 23 -4.72 8.31 -8.06
N VAL A 24 -3.61 9.04 -8.16
CA VAL A 24 -2.81 9.14 -9.39
C VAL A 24 -2.26 7.77 -9.78
N VAL A 25 -1.66 7.05 -8.85
CA VAL A 25 -1.05 5.73 -9.12
C VAL A 25 -2.10 4.68 -9.49
N LYS A 26 -3.33 4.79 -9.00
CA LYS A 26 -4.43 3.87 -9.33
C LYS A 26 -4.78 3.83 -10.82
N ILE A 27 -4.46 4.84 -11.64
CA ILE A 27 -4.69 4.77 -13.09
C ILE A 27 -3.89 3.68 -13.78
N LEU A 28 -2.80 3.20 -13.15
CA LEU A 28 -2.02 2.07 -13.63
C LEU A 28 -2.67 0.72 -13.32
N THR A 29 -3.79 0.69 -12.58
CA THR A 29 -4.48 -0.56 -12.27
C THR A 29 -4.98 -1.17 -13.57
N ASN A 30 -4.30 -2.23 -14.00
CA ASN A 30 -4.63 -2.93 -15.23
C ASN A 30 -5.94 -3.71 -15.03
N PHE A 31 -6.97 -3.42 -15.83
CA PHE A 31 -8.24 -4.13 -15.82
C PHE A 31 -8.07 -5.65 -16.02
N SER A 32 -7.08 -6.09 -16.80
CA SER A 32 -6.78 -7.51 -16.98
C SER A 32 -6.31 -8.18 -15.68
N GLN A 33 -5.50 -7.50 -14.88
CA GLN A 33 -5.11 -7.99 -13.56
C GLN A 33 -6.30 -8.05 -12.60
N ALA A 34 -7.15 -7.02 -12.58
CA ALA A 34 -8.36 -7.01 -11.77
C ALA A 34 -9.31 -8.17 -12.16
N ALA A 35 -9.51 -8.45 -13.44
CA ALA A 35 -10.29 -9.57 -13.93
C ALA A 35 -9.66 -10.92 -13.55
N TYR A 36 -8.35 -11.07 -13.68
CA TYR A 36 -7.62 -12.28 -13.27
C TYR A 36 -7.74 -12.55 -11.77
N TYR A 37 -7.50 -11.54 -10.94
CA TYR A 37 -7.66 -11.68 -9.49
C TYR A 37 -9.12 -11.90 -9.09
N GLY A 38 -10.07 -11.24 -9.77
CA GLY A 38 -11.50 -11.44 -9.55
C GLY A 38 -11.93 -12.87 -9.83
N SER A 39 -11.51 -13.46 -10.95
CA SER A 39 -11.82 -14.84 -11.29
C SER A 39 -11.19 -15.87 -10.31
N ARG A 40 -9.95 -15.66 -9.90
CA ARG A 40 -9.32 -16.51 -8.87
C ARG A 40 -10.08 -16.44 -7.54
N ARG A 41 -10.57 -15.26 -7.13
CA ARG A 41 -11.35 -15.09 -5.89
C ARG A 41 -12.75 -15.71 -6.00
N ALA A 42 -13.37 -15.63 -7.17
CA ALA A 42 -14.62 -16.33 -7.43
C ALA A 42 -14.45 -17.85 -7.23
N LEU A 43 -13.37 -18.43 -7.77
CA LEU A 43 -13.03 -19.85 -7.56
C LEU A 43 -12.83 -20.20 -6.09
N MET A 44 -12.14 -19.33 -5.31
CA MET A 44 -12.01 -19.52 -3.86
C MET A 44 -13.38 -19.51 -3.14
N GLY A 45 -14.30 -18.62 -3.56
CA GLY A 45 -15.65 -18.56 -3.04
C GLY A 45 -16.47 -19.81 -3.31
N LEU A 46 -16.08 -20.59 -4.33
CA LEU A 46 -16.62 -21.90 -4.67
C LEU A 46 -15.90 -23.07 -3.95
N GLY A 47 -14.94 -22.76 -3.05
CA GLY A 47 -14.21 -23.77 -2.30
C GLY A 47 -12.94 -24.31 -2.97
N TYR A 48 -12.47 -23.65 -4.01
CA TYR A 48 -11.28 -24.05 -4.77
C TYR A 48 -9.99 -23.38 -4.26
N ASP A 49 -8.88 -24.13 -4.08
CA ASP A 49 -7.58 -23.56 -3.70
C ASP A 49 -6.83 -23.04 -4.96
N PRO A 50 -6.58 -21.73 -5.06
CA PRO A 50 -5.92 -21.16 -6.23
C PRO A 50 -4.40 -21.39 -6.30
N LYS A 51 -3.80 -22.11 -5.33
CA LYS A 51 -2.36 -22.44 -5.36
C LYS A 51 -2.01 -23.41 -6.47
N ASP A 52 -2.98 -24.20 -6.95
CA ASP A 52 -2.80 -25.20 -8.01
C ASP A 52 -3.18 -24.64 -9.37
N ALA A 53 -2.48 -23.59 -9.81
CA ALA A 53 -2.83 -22.80 -10.98
C ALA A 53 -2.96 -23.53 -12.33
N PRO A 54 -2.21 -24.61 -12.67
CA PRO A 54 -2.43 -25.37 -13.91
C PRO A 54 -3.66 -26.27 -13.84
N GLU A 55 -4.02 -26.73 -12.65
CA GLU A 55 -5.22 -27.55 -12.40
C GLU A 55 -6.47 -26.69 -12.16
N ALA A 56 -6.29 -25.39 -11.90
CA ALA A 56 -7.38 -24.45 -11.63
C ALA A 56 -8.40 -24.40 -12.77
N LEU A 57 -7.97 -24.49 -14.02
CA LEU A 57 -8.87 -24.55 -15.18
C LEU A 57 -9.64 -25.89 -15.26
N LYS A 58 -9.01 -26.99 -14.86
CA LYS A 58 -9.70 -28.30 -14.76
C LYS A 58 -10.68 -28.27 -13.59
N GLY A 59 -10.25 -27.76 -12.44
CA GLY A 59 -11.08 -27.58 -11.26
C GLY A 59 -12.28 -26.66 -11.52
N PHE A 60 -12.11 -25.56 -12.25
CA PHE A 60 -13.19 -24.68 -12.64
C PHE A 60 -14.29 -25.40 -13.42
N ARG A 61 -13.91 -26.22 -14.41
CA ARG A 61 -14.87 -26.99 -15.20
C ARG A 61 -15.64 -27.99 -14.32
N ASN A 62 -14.92 -28.69 -13.44
CA ASN A 62 -15.54 -29.64 -12.52
C ASN A 62 -16.50 -28.94 -11.55
N GLU A 63 -16.12 -27.76 -11.04
CA GLU A 63 -16.93 -26.99 -10.10
C GLU A 63 -18.18 -26.39 -10.78
N VAL A 64 -18.07 -25.91 -11.99
CA VAL A 64 -19.23 -25.49 -12.78
C VAL A 64 -20.18 -26.67 -13.00
N ASN A 65 -19.66 -27.85 -13.38
CA ASN A 65 -20.48 -29.04 -13.56
C ASN A 65 -21.15 -29.44 -12.23
N ARG A 66 -20.41 -29.40 -11.10
CA ARG A 66 -20.97 -29.67 -9.77
C ARG A 66 -22.12 -28.70 -9.44
N ILE A 67 -21.94 -27.40 -9.69
CA ILE A 67 -22.99 -26.40 -9.44
C ILE A 67 -24.23 -26.69 -10.28
N LEU A 68 -24.05 -27.05 -11.54
CA LEU A 68 -25.16 -27.39 -12.43
C LEU A 68 -26.00 -28.61 -11.98
N THR A 69 -25.42 -29.49 -11.13
CA THR A 69 -26.14 -30.62 -10.55
C THR A 69 -26.87 -30.30 -9.24
N LEU A 70 -26.65 -29.13 -8.65
CA LEU A 70 -27.32 -28.68 -7.43
C LEU A 70 -28.76 -28.28 -7.73
N ASN A 71 -29.60 -28.26 -6.70
CA ASN A 71 -30.94 -27.66 -6.83
C ASN A 71 -30.85 -26.11 -7.01
N PRO A 72 -31.90 -25.44 -7.47
CA PRO A 72 -31.86 -24.01 -7.79
C PRO A 72 -31.45 -23.11 -6.61
N GLU A 73 -31.86 -23.44 -5.39
CA GLU A 73 -31.50 -22.69 -4.18
C GLU A 73 -30.02 -22.80 -3.86
N GLU A 74 -29.48 -24.02 -3.91
CA GLU A 74 -28.05 -24.28 -3.71
C GLU A 74 -27.19 -23.65 -4.83
N GLN A 75 -27.66 -23.70 -6.08
CA GLN A 75 -27.01 -23.01 -7.20
C GLN A 75 -26.90 -21.51 -6.93
N GLN A 76 -28.01 -20.87 -6.53
CA GLN A 76 -28.05 -19.44 -6.22
C GLN A 76 -27.09 -19.09 -5.06
N LYS A 77 -27.04 -19.93 -4.01
CA LYS A 77 -26.13 -19.74 -2.88
C LYS A 77 -24.65 -19.84 -3.30
N ALA A 78 -24.31 -20.84 -4.12
CA ALA A 78 -22.94 -21.03 -4.62
C ALA A 78 -22.50 -19.83 -5.50
N LEU A 79 -23.36 -19.39 -6.45
CA LEU A 79 -23.08 -18.25 -7.29
C LEU A 79 -22.96 -16.95 -6.51
N LYS A 80 -23.81 -16.72 -5.50
CA LYS A 80 -23.73 -15.56 -4.61
C LYS A 80 -22.42 -15.57 -3.82
N SER A 81 -21.99 -16.72 -3.31
CA SER A 81 -20.71 -16.89 -2.61
C SER A 81 -19.54 -16.54 -3.53
N ALA A 82 -19.52 -17.06 -4.75
CA ALA A 82 -18.47 -16.73 -5.74
C ALA A 82 -18.44 -15.22 -6.08
N TYR A 83 -19.62 -14.62 -6.32
CA TYR A 83 -19.75 -13.20 -6.63
C TYR A 83 -19.22 -12.30 -5.49
N THR A 84 -19.47 -12.66 -4.24
CA THR A 84 -19.07 -11.86 -3.07
C THR A 84 -17.64 -12.14 -2.59
N ALA A 85 -17.02 -13.23 -3.03
CA ALA A 85 -15.70 -13.67 -2.55
C ALA A 85 -14.61 -12.62 -2.78
N HIS A 86 -14.62 -11.93 -3.93
CA HIS A 86 -13.65 -10.88 -4.21
C HIS A 86 -13.79 -9.70 -3.25
N ALA A 87 -15.00 -9.22 -3.04
CA ALA A 87 -15.27 -8.10 -2.14
C ALA A 87 -14.91 -8.44 -0.68
N LYS A 88 -15.25 -9.65 -0.21
CA LYS A 88 -14.88 -10.13 1.11
C LYS A 88 -13.37 -10.18 1.27
N TYR A 89 -12.66 -10.80 0.34
CA TYR A 89 -11.19 -10.86 0.39
C TYR A 89 -10.55 -9.48 0.38
N ALA A 90 -11.02 -8.57 -0.49
CA ALA A 90 -10.50 -7.20 -0.54
C ALA A 90 -10.69 -6.47 0.80
N LYS A 91 -11.87 -6.65 1.45
CA LYS A 91 -12.15 -6.08 2.76
C LYS A 91 -11.24 -6.65 3.85
N ASP A 92 -11.04 -7.97 3.87
CA ASP A 92 -10.19 -8.65 4.86
C ASP A 92 -8.72 -8.20 4.71
N ARG A 93 -8.23 -8.06 3.46
CA ARG A 93 -6.87 -7.55 3.18
C ARG A 93 -6.71 -6.08 3.54
N ALA A 94 -7.71 -5.25 3.26
CA ALA A 94 -7.69 -3.84 3.64
C ALA A 94 -7.63 -3.69 5.17
N LYS A 95 -8.45 -4.46 5.92
CA LYS A 95 -8.41 -4.46 7.37
C LYS A 95 -7.03 -4.87 7.90
N LYS A 96 -6.48 -5.99 7.40
CA LYS A 96 -5.15 -6.47 7.80
C LYS A 96 -4.06 -5.41 7.55
N GLY A 97 -4.11 -4.75 6.38
CA GLY A 97 -3.20 -3.65 6.07
C GLY A 97 -3.33 -2.50 7.08
N THR A 98 -4.55 -2.09 7.40
CA THR A 98 -4.81 -1.04 8.40
C THR A 98 -4.26 -1.41 9.77
N ASP A 99 -4.50 -2.64 10.24
CA ASP A 99 -4.00 -3.13 11.53
C ASP A 99 -2.45 -3.08 11.59
N SER A 100 -1.76 -3.47 10.50
CA SER A 100 -0.30 -3.43 10.43
C SER A 100 0.27 -2.01 10.44
N HIS A 101 -0.36 -1.09 9.70
CA HIS A 101 0.01 0.33 9.70
C HIS A 101 -0.18 0.94 11.08
N GLU A 102 -1.30 0.65 11.77
CA GLU A 102 -1.55 1.15 13.11
C GLU A 102 -0.49 0.68 14.12
N ILE A 103 -0.09 -0.60 14.07
CA ILE A 103 0.95 -1.14 14.96
C ILE A 103 2.29 -0.45 14.70
N LEU A 104 2.72 -0.36 13.43
CA LEU A 104 3.99 0.26 13.08
C LEU A 104 4.01 1.76 13.36
N ASN A 105 2.89 2.46 13.14
CA ASN A 105 2.77 3.86 13.50
C ASN A 105 2.89 4.08 15.03
N LYS A 106 2.18 3.31 15.84
CA LYS A 106 2.29 3.39 17.32
C LYS A 106 3.72 3.15 17.79
N TRP A 107 4.39 2.15 17.22
CA TRP A 107 5.80 1.89 17.52
C TRP A 107 6.70 3.06 17.10
N ALA A 108 6.52 3.59 15.89
CA ALA A 108 7.31 4.70 15.37
C ALA A 108 7.12 5.98 16.20
N GLN A 109 5.89 6.30 16.60
CA GLN A 109 5.61 7.43 17.49
C GLN A 109 6.34 7.27 18.83
N LYS A 110 6.31 6.06 19.40
CA LYS A 110 7.03 5.77 20.64
C LYS A 110 8.55 5.91 20.46
N CYS A 111 9.13 5.50 19.33
CA CYS A 111 10.53 5.76 19.01
C CYS A 111 10.84 7.27 19.01
N ILE A 112 9.97 8.07 18.40
CA ILE A 112 10.14 9.53 18.33
C ILE A 112 10.05 10.16 19.73
N GLU A 113 9.05 9.81 20.51
CA GLU A 113 8.75 10.43 21.79
C GLU A 113 9.69 10.01 22.92
N GLU A 114 10.07 8.73 22.97
CA GLU A 114 10.80 8.15 24.11
C GLU A 114 12.29 7.88 23.81
N ASN A 115 12.70 7.88 22.53
CA ASN A 115 14.05 7.47 22.13
C ASN A 115 14.68 8.38 21.04
N GLU A 116 14.28 9.65 20.99
CA GLU A 116 14.82 10.62 20.02
C GLU A 116 14.74 10.12 18.55
N GLY A 117 13.74 9.32 18.24
CA GLY A 117 13.55 8.69 16.92
C GLY A 117 14.39 7.43 16.67
N LYS A 118 15.33 7.06 17.55
CA LYS A 118 16.09 5.82 17.42
C LYS A 118 15.18 4.61 17.59
N PHE A 119 15.47 3.53 16.87
CA PHE A 119 14.64 2.34 16.90
C PHE A 119 14.60 1.68 18.29
N LEU A 120 13.41 1.47 18.80
CA LEU A 120 13.16 0.61 19.95
C LEU A 120 13.10 -0.84 19.44
N THR A 121 14.18 -1.59 19.66
CA THR A 121 14.34 -2.96 19.15
C THR A 121 13.98 -4.03 20.18
N THR A 122 13.97 -3.67 21.46
CA THR A 122 13.66 -4.56 22.59
C THR A 122 13.08 -3.77 23.76
N GLY A 123 12.52 -4.47 24.73
CA GLY A 123 12.14 -3.87 26.02
C GLY A 123 10.81 -3.14 26.04
N SER A 124 10.02 -3.22 24.97
CA SER A 124 8.65 -2.74 24.97
C SER A 124 7.72 -3.72 24.25
N PHE A 125 6.47 -3.81 24.66
CA PHE A 125 5.47 -4.66 24.03
C PHE A 125 5.37 -4.40 22.50
N LEU A 126 5.47 -3.14 22.08
CA LEU A 126 5.44 -2.78 20.67
C LEU A 126 6.70 -3.20 19.91
N ALA A 127 7.88 -3.17 20.55
CA ALA A 127 9.11 -3.63 19.92
C ALA A 127 9.09 -5.15 19.66
N ASP A 128 8.40 -5.91 20.50
CA ASP A 128 8.28 -7.37 20.38
C ASP A 128 7.15 -7.82 19.42
N GLU A 129 6.38 -6.88 18.89
CA GLU A 129 5.33 -7.19 17.90
C GLU A 129 5.94 -7.79 16.61
N PRO A 130 5.41 -8.93 16.11
CA PRO A 130 5.98 -9.62 14.95
C PRO A 130 6.10 -8.74 13.69
N LYS A 131 5.18 -7.77 13.51
CA LYS A 131 5.23 -6.84 12.38
C LYS A 131 6.36 -5.84 12.50
N VAL A 132 6.65 -5.37 13.72
CA VAL A 132 7.77 -4.47 14.01
C VAL A 132 9.09 -5.21 13.82
N GLN A 133 9.22 -6.41 14.37
CA GLN A 133 10.42 -7.25 14.19
C GLN A 133 10.67 -7.54 12.71
N LYS A 134 9.63 -7.87 11.96
CA LYS A 134 9.73 -8.09 10.51
C LYS A 134 10.14 -6.83 9.75
N PHE A 135 9.57 -5.69 10.12
CA PHE A 135 9.98 -4.39 9.56
C PHE A 135 11.47 -4.11 9.82
N LEU A 136 11.93 -4.26 11.06
CA LEU A 136 13.32 -4.04 11.44
C LEU A 136 14.27 -4.99 10.72
N GLU A 137 13.95 -6.29 10.65
CA GLU A 137 14.71 -7.31 9.90
C GLU A 137 14.95 -6.87 8.44
N LEU A 138 13.91 -6.35 7.78
CA LEU A 138 13.96 -6.00 6.37
C LEU A 138 14.54 -4.61 6.11
N ALA A 139 14.29 -3.63 6.99
CA ALA A 139 14.68 -2.24 6.77
C ALA A 139 16.12 -1.94 7.20
N ILE A 140 16.57 -2.46 8.36
CA ILE A 140 17.89 -2.16 8.92
C ILE A 140 19.06 -2.41 7.96
N PRO A 141 19.08 -3.48 7.15
CA PRO A 141 20.15 -3.70 6.17
C PRO A 141 20.35 -2.55 5.17
N HIS A 142 19.33 -1.74 4.95
CA HIS A 142 19.35 -0.64 3.96
C HIS A 142 19.54 0.74 4.58
N ILE A 143 19.02 0.96 5.79
CA ILE A 143 19.04 2.29 6.45
C ILE A 143 20.02 2.36 7.62
N GLY A 144 20.51 1.21 8.07
CA GLY A 144 21.39 1.12 9.24
C GLY A 144 20.64 1.08 10.57
N LYS A 145 21.24 0.46 11.59
CA LYS A 145 20.67 0.34 12.94
C LYS A 145 20.63 1.66 13.71
N ASP A 146 21.50 2.60 13.34
CA ASP A 146 21.64 3.90 14.00
C ASP A 146 20.79 5.00 13.30
N ALA A 147 19.92 4.59 12.36
CA ALA A 147 18.96 5.48 11.72
C ALA A 147 17.89 5.95 12.71
N ARG A 148 17.28 7.11 12.44
CA ARG A 148 16.25 7.72 13.28
C ARG A 148 14.98 7.95 12.49
N ILE A 149 13.83 7.63 13.07
CA ILE A 149 12.53 8.01 12.55
C ILE A 149 12.33 9.51 12.84
N ILE A 150 12.13 10.31 11.79
CA ILE A 150 11.85 11.74 11.92
C ILE A 150 10.38 12.07 11.75
N ALA A 151 9.60 11.20 11.11
CA ALA A 151 8.15 11.32 11.04
C ALA A 151 7.49 9.97 10.75
N SER A 152 6.27 9.78 11.26
CA SER A 152 5.38 8.65 10.98
C SER A 152 3.99 9.14 10.61
N GLU A 153 3.36 8.51 9.61
CA GLU A 153 2.05 8.88 9.03
C GLU A 153 1.92 10.40 8.79
N LYS A 154 2.99 10.97 8.23
CA LYS A 154 3.04 12.43 8.01
C LYS A 154 2.15 12.83 6.85
N LYS A 155 1.12 13.61 7.16
CA LYS A 155 0.28 14.28 6.17
C LYS A 155 1.06 15.46 5.60
N SER A 156 1.21 15.48 4.29
CA SER A 156 1.94 16.53 3.57
C SER A 156 1.22 16.88 2.26
N TYR A 157 1.45 18.08 1.77
CA TYR A 157 0.86 18.55 0.52
C TYR A 157 1.82 19.47 -0.25
N SER A 158 1.57 19.63 -1.55
CA SER A 158 2.22 20.57 -2.44
C SER A 158 1.14 21.40 -3.14
N GLU A 159 1.11 22.71 -2.90
CA GLU A 159 0.21 23.62 -3.60
C GLU A 159 0.60 23.76 -5.08
N GLU A 160 1.91 23.80 -5.37
CA GLU A 160 2.42 23.90 -6.74
C GLU A 160 1.91 22.77 -7.64
N LEU A 161 1.98 21.53 -7.15
CA LEU A 161 1.56 20.34 -7.91
C LEU A 161 0.10 19.98 -7.68
N TRP A 162 -0.54 20.61 -6.68
CA TRP A 162 -1.91 20.31 -6.27
C TRP A 162 -2.08 18.87 -5.76
N LEU A 163 -1.08 18.42 -4.99
CA LEU A 163 -0.96 17.04 -4.49
C LEU A 163 -1.03 16.97 -2.97
N ALA A 164 -1.56 15.87 -2.46
CA ALA A 164 -1.46 15.53 -1.05
C ALA A 164 -1.23 14.02 -0.85
N GLY A 165 -0.67 13.66 0.31
CA GLY A 165 -0.44 12.29 0.67
C GLY A 165 -0.09 12.10 2.14
N ILE A 166 -0.10 10.84 2.57
CA ILE A 166 0.33 10.41 3.90
C ILE A 166 1.49 9.46 3.69
N THR A 167 2.66 9.81 4.23
CA THR A 167 3.87 9.00 4.14
C THR A 167 3.98 8.13 5.39
N ASP A 168 4.15 6.83 5.23
CA ASP A 168 4.19 5.89 6.36
C ASP A 168 5.33 6.22 7.32
N LEU A 169 6.57 6.25 6.85
CA LEU A 169 7.73 6.64 7.65
C LEU A 169 8.71 7.51 6.86
N ILE A 170 9.34 8.46 7.55
CA ILE A 170 10.50 9.20 7.09
C ILE A 170 11.62 8.96 8.08
N VAL A 171 12.76 8.55 7.57
CA VAL A 171 13.92 8.15 8.36
C VAL A 171 15.14 8.95 7.93
N GLU A 172 15.96 9.35 8.88
CA GLU A 172 17.31 9.88 8.67
C GLU A 172 18.32 8.80 9.03
N THR A 173 19.19 8.44 8.09
CA THR A 173 20.28 7.50 8.33
C THR A 173 21.42 8.15 9.13
N ALA A 174 22.34 7.38 9.69
CA ALA A 174 23.47 7.90 10.47
C ALA A 174 24.40 8.84 9.66
N ASP A 175 24.43 8.70 8.32
CA ASP A 175 25.16 9.57 7.40
C ASP A 175 24.33 10.74 6.87
N GLY A 176 23.17 11.02 7.48
CA GLY A 176 22.33 12.18 7.20
C GLY A 176 21.45 12.06 5.93
N LYS A 177 21.32 10.87 5.35
CA LYS A 177 20.41 10.66 4.21
C LYS A 177 18.97 10.59 4.66
N ILE A 178 18.08 11.27 3.93
CA ILE A 178 16.63 11.20 4.17
C ILE A 178 16.01 10.14 3.28
N VAL A 179 15.25 9.24 3.88
CA VAL A 179 14.66 8.06 3.24
C VAL A 179 13.15 8.05 3.49
N ILE A 180 12.37 7.85 2.45
CA ILE A 180 10.95 7.53 2.57
C ILE A 180 10.80 6.03 2.59
N LEU A 181 10.09 5.51 3.61
CA LEU A 181 9.72 4.10 3.69
C LEU A 181 8.21 3.96 3.55
N ASP A 182 7.83 2.93 2.80
CA ASP A 182 6.44 2.52 2.62
C ASP A 182 6.35 1.01 2.85
N PHE A 183 5.49 0.58 3.76
CA PHE A 183 5.35 -0.83 4.07
C PHE A 183 4.02 -1.39 3.57
N LYS A 184 4.07 -2.64 3.11
CA LYS A 184 2.92 -3.31 2.54
C LYS A 184 2.74 -4.68 3.17
N ASP A 185 1.52 -5.00 3.56
CA ASP A 185 1.15 -6.28 4.17
C ASP A 185 0.95 -7.35 3.08
N ARG A 186 2.01 -7.61 2.35
CA ARG A 186 2.10 -8.57 1.23
C ARG A 186 3.56 -8.98 0.98
N PRO A 187 3.82 -10.05 0.19
CA PRO A 187 5.18 -10.57 0.01
C PRO A 187 6.06 -9.78 -0.94
N VAL A 188 5.53 -8.88 -1.77
CA VAL A 188 6.29 -8.18 -2.84
C VAL A 188 5.92 -6.71 -2.91
N ILE A 189 6.91 -5.86 -3.17
CA ILE A 189 6.75 -4.44 -3.54
C ILE A 189 6.69 -4.34 -5.06
N TYR A 190 5.65 -3.72 -5.58
CA TYR A 190 5.43 -3.51 -7.00
C TYR A 190 5.92 -2.12 -7.46
N GLU A 191 5.99 -1.92 -8.77
CA GLU A 191 6.38 -0.65 -9.38
C GLU A 191 5.47 0.51 -8.97
N ASN A 192 4.17 0.26 -8.83
CA ASN A 192 3.21 1.30 -8.37
C ASN A 192 3.51 1.78 -6.95
N ASP A 193 4.07 0.93 -6.08
CA ASP A 193 4.45 1.36 -4.72
C ASP A 193 5.66 2.29 -4.79
N LEU A 194 6.63 1.97 -5.64
CA LEU A 194 7.79 2.83 -5.89
C LEU A 194 7.35 4.18 -6.49
N LEU A 195 6.42 4.16 -7.45
CA LEU A 195 5.85 5.38 -8.02
C LEU A 195 5.08 6.21 -7.00
N GLN A 196 4.38 5.56 -6.06
CA GLN A 196 3.72 6.23 -4.94
C GLN A 196 4.73 6.97 -4.07
N MET A 197 5.85 6.32 -3.72
CA MET A 197 6.93 6.94 -2.96
C MET A 197 7.63 8.07 -3.76
N GLY A 198 7.76 7.91 -5.08
CA GLY A 198 8.19 8.99 -5.97
C GLY A 198 7.26 10.21 -5.93
N GLY A 199 5.95 9.98 -5.85
CA GLY A 199 4.95 11.03 -5.62
C GLY A 199 5.12 11.71 -4.25
N TYR A 200 5.31 10.92 -3.20
CA TYR A 200 5.54 11.46 -1.86
C TYR A 200 6.79 12.33 -1.78
N SER A 201 7.86 12.02 -2.53
CA SER A 201 9.10 12.80 -2.50
C SER A 201 8.93 14.26 -2.92
N PHE A 202 7.85 14.62 -3.65
CA PHE A 202 7.51 16.00 -3.97
C PHE A 202 6.92 16.78 -2.79
N LEU A 203 6.49 16.11 -1.74
CA LEU A 203 5.83 16.74 -0.60
C LEU A 203 6.83 17.22 0.47
N PHE A 204 8.13 16.98 0.25
CA PHE A 204 9.17 17.30 1.21
C PHE A 204 10.14 18.34 0.62
N PRO A 205 10.50 19.38 1.39
CA PRO A 205 11.46 20.39 0.96
C PRO A 205 12.90 19.83 0.91
N THR A 206 13.18 18.80 1.72
CA THR A 206 14.50 18.17 1.78
C THR A 206 14.62 17.09 0.70
N PRO A 207 15.71 17.04 -0.06
CA PRO A 207 15.94 16.00 -1.05
C PRO A 207 15.87 14.60 -0.43
N ILE A 208 15.12 13.72 -1.05
CA ILE A 208 15.02 12.30 -0.66
C ILE A 208 16.16 11.55 -1.33
N SER A 209 16.99 10.88 -0.53
CA SER A 209 18.18 10.17 -1.03
C SER A 209 17.83 8.85 -1.73
N PHE A 210 16.86 8.13 -1.17
CA PHE A 210 16.27 6.94 -1.80
C PHE A 210 14.92 6.63 -1.15
N VAL A 211 14.18 5.72 -1.76
CA VAL A 211 12.93 5.19 -1.19
C VAL A 211 13.08 3.70 -0.91
N LEU A 212 12.38 3.20 0.10
CA LEU A 212 12.47 1.82 0.53
C LEU A 212 11.08 1.21 0.73
N GLY A 213 10.71 0.28 -0.15
CA GLY A 213 9.50 -0.51 0.01
C GLY A 213 9.76 -1.72 0.91
N VAL A 214 8.96 -1.89 1.97
CA VAL A 214 9.12 -2.98 2.94
C VAL A 214 7.92 -3.93 2.90
N PRO A 215 8.07 -5.14 2.32
CA PRO A 215 6.99 -6.11 2.25
C PRO A 215 6.93 -6.94 3.54
N LEU A 216 5.98 -6.65 4.43
CA LEU A 216 5.88 -7.30 5.76
C LEU A 216 5.60 -8.81 5.73
N GLU A 217 5.21 -9.38 4.58
CA GLU A 217 5.08 -10.82 4.34
C GLU A 217 6.19 -11.35 3.41
N GLY A 218 7.13 -10.48 3.02
CA GLY A 218 8.21 -10.80 2.09
C GLY A 218 9.50 -11.25 2.76
N LYS A 219 10.50 -11.46 1.92
CA LYS A 219 11.85 -11.86 2.35
C LYS A 219 12.86 -10.74 2.27
N GLU A 220 12.64 -9.75 1.39
CA GLU A 220 13.58 -8.67 1.09
C GLU A 220 12.84 -7.35 0.90
N ALA A 221 13.39 -6.27 1.44
CA ALA A 221 12.95 -4.92 1.13
C ALA A 221 13.46 -4.49 -0.25
N ARG A 222 12.77 -3.54 -0.86
CA ARG A 222 13.11 -3.05 -2.21
C ARG A 222 13.55 -1.57 -2.15
N PRO A 223 14.87 -1.31 -2.12
CA PRO A 223 15.40 0.05 -2.21
C PRO A 223 15.36 0.55 -3.68
N TRP A 224 15.21 1.88 -3.84
CA TRP A 224 15.32 2.55 -5.12
C TRP A 224 16.04 3.89 -4.96
N PHE A 225 17.22 4.01 -5.58
CA PHE A 225 18.12 5.16 -5.42
C PHE A 225 17.92 6.28 -6.47
N ALA A 226 17.34 5.96 -7.63
CA ALA A 226 17.05 6.93 -8.68
C ALA A 226 15.69 7.61 -8.44
N VAL A 227 15.57 8.40 -7.36
CA VAL A 227 14.32 9.04 -6.96
C VAL A 227 13.84 10.04 -8.02
N ASP A 228 14.77 10.73 -8.71
CA ASP A 228 14.50 11.60 -9.85
C ASP A 228 13.72 10.91 -10.97
N LYS A 229 14.05 9.65 -11.26
CA LYS A 229 13.33 8.83 -12.24
C LYS A 229 11.91 8.47 -11.80
N LEU A 230 11.72 8.20 -10.52
CA LEU A 230 10.37 7.99 -9.97
C LEU A 230 9.55 9.28 -10.03
N GLN A 231 10.17 10.41 -9.72
CA GLN A 231 9.54 11.73 -9.81
C GLN A 231 9.12 12.06 -11.25
N GLU A 232 10.00 11.82 -12.22
CA GLU A 232 9.72 12.03 -13.65
C GLU A 232 8.53 11.15 -14.11
N ALA A 233 8.55 9.87 -13.78
CA ALA A 233 7.48 8.94 -14.10
C ALA A 233 6.16 9.34 -13.43
N PHE A 234 6.19 9.73 -12.15
CA PHE A 234 5.00 10.18 -11.42
C PHE A 234 4.41 11.47 -12.04
N LYS A 235 5.23 12.44 -12.46
CA LYS A 235 4.75 13.64 -13.17
C LYS A 235 3.99 13.29 -14.45
N GLY A 236 4.49 12.30 -15.21
CA GLY A 236 3.77 11.78 -16.39
C GLY A 236 2.39 11.23 -16.03
N LEU A 237 2.32 10.44 -14.96
CA LEU A 237 1.05 9.90 -14.46
C LEU A 237 0.11 11.00 -13.96
N LEU A 238 0.63 11.99 -13.24
CA LEU A 238 -0.16 13.13 -12.77
C LEU A 238 -0.79 13.90 -13.93
N THR A 239 -0.02 14.12 -15.00
CA THR A 239 -0.51 14.75 -16.22
C THR A 239 -1.66 13.93 -16.84
N ALA A 240 -1.47 12.63 -16.98
CA ALA A 240 -2.50 11.72 -17.48
C ALA A 240 -3.74 11.72 -16.58
N TYR A 241 -3.56 11.70 -15.26
CA TYR A 241 -4.64 11.76 -14.29
C TYR A 241 -5.46 13.05 -14.44
N LYS A 242 -4.79 14.22 -14.49
CA LYS A 242 -5.44 15.51 -14.67
C LYS A 242 -6.23 15.56 -15.98
N PHE A 243 -5.64 15.07 -17.07
CA PHE A 243 -6.32 14.97 -18.37
C PHE A 243 -7.59 14.11 -18.29
N LEU A 244 -7.50 12.90 -17.75
CA LEU A 244 -8.64 11.98 -17.66
C LEU A 244 -9.78 12.52 -16.77
N ASN A 245 -9.48 13.37 -15.80
CA ASN A 245 -10.48 13.95 -14.90
C ASN A 245 -11.04 15.31 -15.37
N GLN A 246 -10.53 15.89 -16.47
CA GLN A 246 -11.14 17.05 -17.11
C GLN A 246 -12.47 16.73 -17.81
N PHE A 247 -12.73 15.47 -18.08
CA PHE A 247 -13.92 14.99 -18.79
C PHE A 247 -14.97 14.35 -17.87
N LYS A 248 -14.78 14.47 -16.55
CA LYS A 248 -15.74 14.04 -15.53
C LYS A 248 -16.49 15.20 -14.93
#